data_bd49dbb3efec21953e3a472251a48579
#
_entry.id   bd49dbb3efec21953e3a472251a48579
#
_cell.length_a   1.000
_cell.length_b   1.000
_cell.length_c   1.000
_cell.angle_alpha   90.00
_cell.angle_beta   90.00
_cell.angle_gamma   90.00
#
_symmetry.space_group_name_H-M   'P 1'
#
loop_
_entity.id
_entity.type
_entity.pdbx_description
1 polymer ?
#
loop_
_entity_poly.entity_id
_entity_poly.type
_entity_poly.pdbx_seq_one_letter_code
_entity_poly.pdbx_strand_id
1 'polypeptide(L)'
;MKEFWNVIQFIFTVIGGWLGYFLGDCDGLLIALLIFVICDYITGVLCAIADKKLSSAVGFKGICRKVLIFILVGIANILDIHVLGHEGVLRTAIIFLYISNEGLSLTENAAHLGLPIPGRLKDVLEQLHDKNDKEEQ
;
A
#
# COMPACT_ATOMS: atom_id res chain seq x y z
N MET A 1 -36.16 -2.66 -7.97
CA MET A 1 -35.08 -2.73 -6.98
C MET A 1 -34.17 -3.93 -7.17
N LYS A 2 -34.67 -5.13 -7.45
CA LYS A 2 -33.82 -6.31 -7.70
C LYS A 2 -32.88 -6.15 -8.91
N GLU A 3 -33.37 -5.57 -9.99
CA GLU A 3 -32.54 -5.33 -11.19
C GLU A 3 -31.44 -4.32 -10.93
N PHE A 4 -31.73 -3.24 -10.21
CA PHE A 4 -30.73 -2.25 -9.80
C PHE A 4 -29.63 -2.88 -8.95
N TRP A 5 -30.00 -3.76 -8.01
CA TRP A 5 -29.05 -4.48 -7.16
C TRP A 5 -28.17 -5.46 -7.98
N ASN A 6 -28.78 -6.16 -8.94
CA ASN A 6 -28.04 -7.07 -9.82
C ASN A 6 -27.03 -6.31 -10.70
N VAL A 7 -27.39 -5.14 -11.20
CA VAL A 7 -26.46 -4.29 -11.99
C VAL A 7 -25.28 -3.83 -11.13
N ILE A 8 -25.54 -3.40 -9.90
CA ILE A 8 -24.47 -3.01 -8.95
C ILE A 8 -23.55 -4.19 -8.68
N GLN A 9 -24.09 -5.36 -8.37
CA GLN A 9 -23.29 -6.57 -8.13
C GLN A 9 -22.46 -6.95 -9.35
N PHE A 10 -23.02 -6.86 -10.54
CA PHE A 10 -22.32 -7.14 -11.79
C PHE A 10 -21.14 -6.17 -11.99
N ILE A 11 -21.35 -4.87 -11.79
CA ILE A 11 -20.29 -3.85 -11.89
C ILE A 11 -19.17 -4.14 -10.90
N PHE A 12 -19.50 -4.42 -9.62
CA PHE A 12 -18.50 -4.75 -8.61
C PHE A 12 -17.74 -6.03 -8.95
N THR A 13 -18.41 -7.03 -9.50
CA THR A 13 -17.77 -8.29 -9.93
C THR A 13 -16.77 -8.05 -11.06
N VAL A 14 -17.15 -7.27 -12.06
CA VAL A 14 -16.26 -6.93 -13.19
C VAL A 14 -15.06 -6.12 -12.74
N ILE A 15 -15.29 -5.08 -11.93
CA ILE A 15 -14.21 -4.24 -11.38
C ILE A 15 -13.30 -5.09 -10.49
N GLY A 16 -13.85 -5.90 -9.60
CA GLY A 16 -13.09 -6.77 -8.71
C GLY A 16 -12.26 -7.80 -9.47
N GLY A 17 -12.83 -8.41 -10.51
CA GLY A 17 -12.12 -9.35 -11.39
C GLY A 17 -10.97 -8.68 -12.14
N TRP A 18 -11.19 -7.49 -12.68
CA TRP A 18 -10.15 -6.72 -13.36
C TRP A 18 -9.02 -6.29 -12.41
N LEU A 19 -9.38 -5.78 -11.22
CA LEU A 19 -8.40 -5.41 -10.20
C LEU A 19 -7.59 -6.62 -9.74
N GLY A 20 -8.25 -7.78 -9.54
CA GLY A 20 -7.57 -9.03 -9.19
C GLY A 20 -6.58 -9.48 -10.26
N TYR A 21 -6.96 -9.39 -11.53
CA TYR A 21 -6.05 -9.66 -12.63
C TYR A 21 -4.87 -8.68 -12.67
N PHE A 22 -5.15 -7.39 -12.52
CA PHE A 22 -4.12 -6.35 -12.58
C PHE A 22 -3.14 -6.42 -11.41
N LEU A 23 -3.63 -6.56 -10.18
CA LEU A 23 -2.79 -6.59 -8.96
C LEU A 23 -2.15 -7.96 -8.69
N GLY A 24 -2.57 -8.99 -9.38
CA GLY A 24 -2.27 -10.37 -9.06
C GLY A 24 -3.18 -10.92 -7.97
N ASP A 25 -2.86 -12.10 -7.45
CA ASP A 25 -3.67 -12.74 -6.43
C ASP A 25 -3.80 -11.88 -5.17
N CYS A 26 -4.99 -11.90 -4.56
CA CYS A 26 -5.22 -11.28 -3.26
C CYS A 26 -4.60 -12.16 -2.16
N ASP A 27 -3.28 -12.21 -2.14
CA ASP A 27 -2.49 -12.98 -1.20
C ASP A 27 -2.18 -12.21 0.10
N GLY A 28 -1.52 -12.88 1.04
CA GLY A 28 -1.15 -12.28 2.33
C GLY A 28 -0.27 -11.04 2.21
N LEU A 29 0.59 -10.97 1.18
CA LEU A 29 1.46 -9.81 0.93
C LEU A 29 0.65 -8.58 0.49
N LEU A 30 -0.28 -8.76 -0.43
CA LEU A 30 -1.15 -7.65 -0.87
C LEU A 30 -2.06 -7.16 0.25
N ILE A 31 -2.59 -8.08 1.06
CA ILE A 31 -3.41 -7.73 2.23
C ILE A 31 -2.57 -6.96 3.25
N ALA A 32 -1.35 -7.41 3.55
CA ALA A 32 -0.45 -6.70 4.44
C ALA A 32 -0.15 -5.27 3.93
N LEU A 33 0.18 -5.12 2.65
CA LEU A 33 0.40 -3.80 2.04
C LEU A 33 -0.83 -2.91 2.19
N LEU A 34 -2.02 -3.42 1.91
CA LEU A 34 -3.28 -2.68 2.03
C LEU A 34 -3.49 -2.18 3.46
N ILE A 35 -3.27 -3.04 4.45
CA ILE A 35 -3.39 -2.67 5.87
C ILE A 35 -2.39 -1.57 6.23
N PHE A 36 -1.12 -1.71 5.85
CA PHE A 36 -0.09 -0.71 6.13
C PHE A 36 -0.41 0.64 5.49
N VAL A 37 -0.86 0.63 4.24
CA VAL A 37 -1.26 1.84 3.50
C VAL A 37 -2.43 2.56 4.19
N ILE A 38 -3.44 1.82 4.61
CA ILE A 38 -4.61 2.38 5.32
C ILE A 38 -4.18 2.95 6.68
N CYS A 39 -3.40 2.19 7.46
CA CYS A 39 -2.95 2.63 8.78
C CYS A 39 -2.04 3.86 8.69
N ASP A 40 -1.12 3.89 7.72
CA ASP A 40 -0.28 5.06 7.50
C ASP A 40 -1.10 6.30 7.13
N TYR A 41 -2.09 6.15 6.25
CA TYR A 41 -2.97 7.26 5.89
C TYR A 41 -3.75 7.79 7.10
N ILE A 42 -4.34 6.91 7.89
CA ILE A 42 -5.10 7.28 9.10
C ILE A 42 -4.19 8.01 10.09
N THR A 43 -3.02 7.47 10.38
CA THR A 43 -2.08 8.09 11.33
C THR A 43 -1.52 9.41 10.80
N GLY A 44 -1.28 9.52 9.51
CA GLY A 44 -0.88 10.77 8.86
C GLY A 44 -1.95 11.87 9.00
N VAL A 45 -3.22 11.50 8.82
CA VAL A 45 -4.36 12.43 9.06
C VAL A 45 -4.43 12.83 10.52
N LEU A 46 -4.25 11.90 11.46
CA LEU A 46 -4.23 12.21 12.89
C LEU A 46 -3.10 13.18 13.26
N CYS A 47 -1.91 13.00 12.70
CA CYS A 47 -0.80 13.95 12.88
C CYS A 47 -1.15 15.34 12.33
N ALA A 48 -1.74 15.41 11.14
CA ALA A 48 -2.16 16.67 10.54
C ALA A 48 -3.23 17.40 11.36
N ILE A 49 -4.16 16.67 11.97
CA ILE A 49 -5.14 17.21 12.89
C ILE A 49 -4.46 17.75 14.15
N ALA A 50 -3.55 16.99 14.76
CA ALA A 50 -2.82 17.39 15.95
C ALA A 50 -1.98 18.66 15.71
N ASP A 51 -1.37 18.78 14.53
CA ASP A 51 -0.56 19.93 14.13
C ASP A 51 -1.39 21.11 13.57
N LYS A 52 -2.72 20.95 13.49
CA LYS A 52 -3.65 21.94 12.89
C LYS A 52 -3.30 22.29 11.44
N LYS A 53 -2.77 21.31 10.69
CA LYS A 53 -2.37 21.45 9.28
C LYS A 53 -3.25 20.64 8.31
N LEU A 54 -4.33 20.04 8.81
CA LEU A 54 -5.23 19.26 7.96
C LEU A 54 -5.93 20.17 6.95
N SER A 55 -5.86 19.79 5.69
CA SER A 55 -6.58 20.41 4.58
C SER A 55 -7.01 19.38 3.56
N SER A 56 -8.02 19.72 2.75
CA SER A 56 -8.46 18.85 1.66
C SER A 56 -7.32 18.54 0.67
N ALA A 57 -6.44 19.50 0.41
CA ALA A 57 -5.28 19.32 -0.46
C ALA A 57 -4.29 18.30 0.11
N VAL A 58 -4.00 18.35 1.41
CA VAL A 58 -3.12 17.39 2.09
C VAL A 58 -3.70 15.98 2.06
N GLY A 59 -4.99 15.85 2.39
CA GLY A 59 -5.68 14.55 2.36
C GLY A 59 -5.73 13.96 0.95
N PHE A 60 -6.06 14.76 -0.05
CA PHE A 60 -6.13 14.33 -1.44
C PHE A 60 -4.76 13.88 -1.99
N LYS A 61 -3.70 14.64 -1.72
CA LYS A 61 -2.33 14.27 -2.09
C LYS A 61 -1.91 12.93 -1.47
N GLY A 62 -2.27 12.71 -0.21
CA GLY A 62 -2.05 11.43 0.47
C GLY A 62 -2.73 10.27 -0.24
N ILE A 63 -4.00 10.41 -0.59
CA ILE A 63 -4.76 9.40 -1.35
C ILE A 63 -4.12 9.13 -2.72
N CYS A 64 -3.73 10.16 -3.46
CA CYS A 64 -3.08 10.01 -4.75
C CYS A 64 -1.79 9.18 -4.66
N ARG A 65 -0.95 9.44 -3.66
CA ARG A 65 0.25 8.64 -3.42
C ARG A 65 -0.05 7.18 -3.14
N LYS A 66 -1.07 6.91 -2.34
CA LYS A 66 -1.50 5.54 -2.00
C LYS A 66 -2.03 4.79 -3.23
N VAL A 67 -2.81 5.45 -4.07
CA VAL A 67 -3.28 4.89 -5.34
C VAL A 67 -2.11 4.53 -6.26
N LEU A 68 -1.09 5.40 -6.36
CA LEU A 68 0.11 5.14 -7.16
C LEU A 68 0.88 3.91 -6.69
N ILE A 69 0.93 3.62 -5.39
CA ILE A 69 1.54 2.39 -4.87
C ILE A 69 0.88 1.15 -5.50
N PHE A 70 -0.44 1.07 -5.50
CA PHE A 70 -1.15 -0.06 -6.09
C PHE A 70 -1.04 -0.11 -7.62
N ILE A 71 -0.95 1.02 -8.29
CA ILE A 71 -0.64 1.07 -9.73
C ILE A 71 0.73 0.45 -10.00
N LEU A 72 1.74 0.77 -9.21
CA LEU A 72 3.08 0.20 -9.35
C LEU A 72 3.10 -1.31 -9.08
N VAL A 73 2.36 -1.78 -8.08
CA VAL A 73 2.18 -3.23 -7.83
C VAL A 73 1.55 -3.91 -9.05
N GLY A 74 0.51 -3.32 -9.62
CA GLY A 74 -0.14 -3.85 -10.82
C GLY A 74 0.78 -3.87 -12.04
N ILE A 75 1.55 -2.81 -12.27
CA ILE A 75 2.54 -2.75 -13.35
C ILE A 75 3.59 -3.87 -13.15
N ALA A 76 4.11 -4.03 -11.94
CA ALA A 76 5.07 -5.08 -11.63
C ALA A 76 4.49 -6.48 -11.90
N ASN A 77 3.24 -6.72 -11.52
CA ASN A 77 2.55 -7.98 -11.81
C ASN A 77 2.42 -8.25 -13.31
N ILE A 78 2.04 -7.25 -14.09
CA ILE A 78 1.92 -7.36 -15.54
C ILE A 78 3.29 -7.64 -16.19
N LEU A 79 4.34 -6.98 -15.72
CA LEU A 79 5.71 -7.23 -16.20
C LEU A 79 6.18 -8.65 -15.86
N ASP A 80 5.92 -9.13 -14.65
CA ASP A 80 6.24 -10.51 -14.26
C ASP A 80 5.60 -11.53 -15.19
N ILE A 81 4.31 -11.38 -15.47
CA ILE A 81 3.54 -12.34 -16.25
C ILE A 81 3.88 -12.28 -17.74
N HIS A 82 3.90 -11.08 -18.32
CA HIS A 82 3.92 -10.89 -19.77
C HIS A 82 5.30 -10.61 -20.36
N VAL A 83 6.25 -10.13 -19.56
CA VAL A 83 7.57 -9.72 -20.03
C VAL A 83 8.67 -10.62 -19.49
N LEU A 84 8.70 -10.82 -18.20
CA LEU A 84 9.79 -11.56 -17.53
C LEU A 84 9.54 -13.06 -17.48
N GLY A 85 8.29 -13.50 -17.58
CA GLY A 85 7.92 -14.92 -17.49
C GLY A 85 8.20 -15.56 -16.12
N HIS A 86 8.38 -14.74 -15.08
CA HIS A 86 8.64 -15.17 -13.71
C HIS A 86 7.46 -14.74 -12.84
N GLU A 87 6.82 -15.72 -12.20
CA GLU A 87 5.66 -15.45 -11.36
C GLU A 87 6.03 -14.65 -10.09
N GLY A 88 5.64 -13.40 -10.08
CA GLY A 88 5.55 -12.58 -8.87
C GLY A 88 6.87 -12.07 -8.28
N VAL A 89 8.00 -12.15 -8.98
CA VAL A 89 9.31 -11.70 -8.45
C VAL A 89 9.34 -10.18 -8.29
N LEU A 90 9.03 -9.45 -9.36
CA LEU A 90 9.02 -7.98 -9.34
C LEU A 90 7.86 -7.46 -8.48
N ARG A 91 6.69 -8.06 -8.61
CA ARG A 91 5.52 -7.75 -7.78
C ARG A 91 5.85 -7.87 -6.29
N THR A 92 6.47 -8.98 -5.89
CA THR A 92 6.86 -9.22 -4.49
C THR A 92 7.87 -8.18 -4.01
N ALA A 93 8.89 -7.86 -4.80
CA ALA A 93 9.88 -6.84 -4.48
C ALA A 93 9.23 -5.46 -4.26
N ILE A 94 8.32 -5.05 -5.14
CA ILE A 94 7.58 -3.78 -5.04
C ILE A 94 6.69 -3.75 -3.79
N ILE A 95 6.00 -4.86 -3.49
CA ILE A 95 5.16 -4.94 -2.27
C ILE A 95 6.03 -4.80 -1.02
N PHE A 96 7.15 -5.51 -0.92
CA PHE A 96 8.06 -5.39 0.24
C PHE A 96 8.65 -3.99 0.38
N LEU A 97 9.04 -3.35 -0.72
CA LEU A 97 9.52 -1.98 -0.72
C LEU A 97 8.48 -1.06 -0.06
N TYR A 98 7.22 -1.13 -0.49
CA TYR A 98 6.20 -0.25 0.05
C TYR A 98 5.69 -0.65 1.43
N ILE A 99 5.66 -1.93 1.79
CA ILE A 99 5.41 -2.35 3.19
C ILE A 99 6.45 -1.70 4.12
N SER A 100 7.73 -1.73 3.76
CA SER A 100 8.78 -1.12 4.57
C SER A 100 8.63 0.40 4.66
N ASN A 101 8.37 1.07 3.55
CA ASN A 101 8.19 2.53 3.51
C ASN A 101 6.95 2.98 4.30
N GLU A 102 5.81 2.32 4.09
CA GLU A 102 4.57 2.63 4.80
C GLU A 102 4.69 2.29 6.30
N GLY A 103 5.38 1.20 6.62
CA GLY A 103 5.64 0.81 8.01
C GLY A 103 6.53 1.78 8.75
N LEU A 104 7.60 2.27 8.13
CA LEU A 104 8.46 3.31 8.71
C LEU A 104 7.68 4.61 8.90
N SER A 105 6.93 5.03 7.89
CA SER A 105 6.07 6.23 8.00
C SER A 105 5.05 6.11 9.12
N LEU A 106 4.42 4.94 9.27
CA LEU A 106 3.50 4.65 10.36
C LEU A 106 4.17 4.78 11.74
N THR A 107 5.38 4.25 11.90
CA THR A 107 6.12 4.37 13.16
C THR A 107 6.53 5.82 13.45
N GLU A 108 6.91 6.59 12.44
CA GLU A 108 7.19 8.02 12.56
C GLU A 108 5.95 8.81 12.97
N ASN A 109 4.80 8.54 12.36
CA ASN A 109 3.53 9.17 12.73
C ASN A 109 3.15 8.85 14.20
N ALA A 110 3.30 7.60 14.61
CA ALA A 110 3.01 7.19 15.98
C ALA A 110 3.95 7.86 16.99
N ALA A 111 5.25 7.93 16.68
CA ALA A 111 6.24 8.62 17.51
C ALA A 111 5.95 10.13 17.60
N HIS A 112 5.52 10.75 16.50
CA HIS A 112 5.11 12.16 16.45
C HIS A 112 3.93 12.45 17.38
N LEU A 113 3.01 11.49 17.50
CA LEU A 113 1.86 11.57 18.45
C LEU A 113 2.23 11.15 19.88
N GLY A 114 3.49 10.86 20.16
CA GLY A 114 3.99 10.57 21.50
C GLY A 114 3.86 9.12 21.94
N LEU A 115 3.55 8.19 21.02
CA LEU A 115 3.51 6.76 21.34
C LEU A 115 4.90 6.13 21.28
N PRO A 116 5.28 5.31 22.30
CA PRO A 116 6.52 4.55 22.24
C PRO A 116 6.41 3.43 21.19
N ILE A 117 7.42 3.31 20.35
CA ILE A 117 7.49 2.26 19.33
C ILE A 117 8.46 1.16 19.81
N PRO A 118 8.05 -0.12 19.79
CA PRO A 118 8.96 -1.22 20.10
C PRO A 118 10.15 -1.21 19.14
N GLY A 119 11.38 -1.21 19.68
CA GLY A 119 12.61 -1.17 18.89
C GLY A 119 12.69 -2.29 17.84
N ARG A 120 12.24 -3.50 18.19
CA ARG A 120 12.22 -4.64 17.26
C ARG A 120 11.36 -4.40 16.01
N LEU A 121 10.24 -3.71 16.16
CA LEU A 121 9.38 -3.39 15.00
C LEU A 121 10.11 -2.44 14.06
N LYS A 122 10.71 -1.39 14.61
CA LYS A 122 11.51 -0.43 13.86
C LYS A 122 12.68 -1.11 13.14
N ASP A 123 13.45 -1.94 13.85
CA ASP A 123 14.60 -2.66 13.30
C ASP A 123 14.22 -3.55 12.12
N VAL A 124 13.10 -4.28 12.22
CA VAL A 124 12.59 -5.12 11.12
C VAL A 124 12.23 -4.29 9.89
N LEU A 125 11.55 -3.17 10.07
CA LEU A 125 11.14 -2.29 8.98
C LEU A 125 12.35 -1.62 8.31
N GLU A 126 13.33 -1.17 9.08
CA GLU A 126 14.58 -0.62 8.56
C GLU A 126 15.38 -1.66 7.78
N GLN A 127 15.48 -2.89 8.27
CA GLN A 127 16.15 -3.99 7.56
C GLN A 127 15.49 -4.31 6.21
N LEU A 128 14.16 -4.26 6.15
CA LEU A 128 13.42 -4.45 4.89
C LEU A 128 13.70 -3.30 3.92
N HIS A 129 13.79 -2.07 4.43
CA HIS A 129 14.09 -0.88 3.64
C HIS A 129 15.53 -0.95 3.06
N ASP A 130 16.52 -1.21 3.90
CA ASP A 130 17.93 -1.29 3.50
C ASP A 130 18.22 -2.41 2.49
N LYS A 131 17.51 -3.53 2.57
CA LYS A 131 17.64 -4.60 1.60
C LYS A 131 17.15 -4.17 0.21
N ASN A 132 16.05 -3.45 0.17
CA ASN A 132 15.51 -2.95 -1.11
C ASN A 132 16.45 -1.94 -1.77
N ASP A 133 17.07 -1.03 -1.00
CA ASP A 133 18.00 -0.03 -1.52
C ASP A 133 19.29 -0.67 -2.08
N LYS A 134 19.70 -1.84 -1.58
CA LYS A 134 20.89 -2.57 -2.07
C LYS A 134 20.63 -3.36 -3.34
N GLU A 135 19.40 -3.75 -3.60
CA GLU A 135 19.02 -4.45 -4.83
C GLU A 135 18.86 -3.50 -6.03
N GLU A 136 18.72 -2.20 -5.78
CA GLU A 136 18.62 -1.15 -6.81
C GLU A 136 19.98 -0.59 -7.28
N GLN A 137 21.10 -0.98 -6.66
CA GLN A 137 22.47 -0.58 -7.03
C GLN A 137 23.19 -1.69 -7.81
#